data_d336a3e1d39f8fa5b14505ac79bae792
#
_entry.id   d336a3e1d39f8fa5b14505ac79bae792
#
_cell.length_a   1.000
_cell.length_b   1.000
_cell.length_c   1.000
_cell.angle_alpha   90.00
_cell.angle_beta   90.00
_cell.angle_gamma   90.00
#
_symmetry.space_group_name_H-M   'P 1'
#
loop_
_entity.id
_entity.type
_entity.pdbx_description
1 polymer ?
#
loop_
_entity_poly.entity_id
_entity_poly.type
_entity_poly.pdbx_seq_one_letter_code
_entity_poly.pdbx_strand_id
1 'polypeptide(L)'
;DIPFLNQVAVFAEEKATLPIGKTSLTLQAGGRFTYMATDQLNDKWAVDPRFNAKYTIISNRAPKKVRELSLRAGWGIQTTLPALRLLYPFPVYIDRVSFSWGGTAETGPVAAWTTFVTPQSDMINRDLKMQYSKNFEVGLDFDMFGVKGGITYYNEKMRNGYTLRM
;
A
#
# COMPACT_ATOMS: atom_id res chain seq x y z
N ASP A 1 -6.03 8.29 25.61
CA ASP A 1 -4.92 8.70 24.73
C ASP A 1 -5.51 9.09 23.36
N ILE A 2 -5.05 10.20 22.82
CA ILE A 2 -5.48 10.65 21.48
C ILE A 2 -4.62 9.91 20.46
N PRO A 3 -5.22 9.15 19.51
CA PRO A 3 -4.47 8.50 18.47
C PRO A 3 -3.69 9.52 17.64
N PHE A 4 -2.40 9.30 17.45
CA PHE A 4 -1.59 10.17 16.61
C PHE A 4 -0.81 9.37 15.58
N LEU A 5 -0.61 9.97 14.44
CA LEU A 5 0.21 9.45 13.36
C LEU A 5 0.92 10.61 12.68
N ASN A 6 2.23 10.71 12.88
CA ASN A 6 3.07 11.64 12.14
C ASN A 6 3.90 10.89 11.11
N GLN A 7 3.94 11.41 9.89
CA GLN A 7 4.70 10.83 8.81
C GLN A 7 5.64 11.87 8.23
N VAL A 8 6.90 11.47 8.07
CA VAL A 8 7.91 12.26 7.34
C VAL A 8 8.45 11.40 6.22
N ALA A 9 8.55 11.96 5.02
CA ALA A 9 9.12 11.28 3.88
C ALA A 9 10.10 12.19 3.15
N VAL A 10 11.22 11.60 2.74
CA VAL A 10 12.23 12.24 1.90
C VAL A 10 12.42 11.37 0.67
N PHE A 11 12.54 11.99 -0.49
CA PHE A 11 12.79 11.29 -1.73
C PHE A 11 13.91 11.95 -2.50
N ALA A 12 14.64 11.14 -3.27
CA ALA A 12 15.63 11.60 -4.23
C ALA A 12 15.49 10.78 -5.51
N GLU A 13 15.67 11.43 -6.65
CA GLU A 13 15.58 10.80 -7.95
C GLU A 13 16.59 11.46 -8.90
N GLU A 14 17.25 10.64 -9.72
CA GLU A 14 18.16 11.07 -10.75
C GLU A 14 17.79 10.43 -12.09
N LYS A 15 17.91 11.19 -13.16
CA LYS A 15 17.63 10.75 -14.53
C LYS A 15 18.79 11.11 -15.43
N ALA A 16 19.34 10.10 -16.09
CA ALA A 16 20.40 10.24 -17.06
C ALA A 16 19.96 9.75 -18.44
N THR A 17 20.30 10.49 -19.49
CA THR A 17 20.07 10.07 -20.87
C THR A 17 21.39 9.99 -21.60
N LEU A 18 21.74 8.79 -22.07
CA LEU A 18 22.96 8.46 -22.76
C LEU A 18 22.64 8.29 -24.26
N PRO A 19 23.16 9.17 -25.14
CA PRO A 19 23.05 8.95 -26.57
C PRO A 19 24.00 7.82 -27.01
N ILE A 20 23.48 6.86 -27.76
CA ILE A 20 24.23 5.71 -28.29
C ILE A 20 24.06 5.71 -29.81
N GLY A 21 24.90 6.48 -30.50
CA GLY A 21 24.78 6.66 -31.96
C GLY A 21 23.43 7.26 -32.35
N LYS A 22 22.58 6.50 -33.05
CA LYS A 22 21.22 6.93 -33.47
C LYS A 22 20.14 6.56 -32.44
N THR A 23 20.50 5.89 -31.35
CA THR A 23 19.61 5.44 -30.28
C THR A 23 19.90 6.22 -29.01
N SER A 24 19.07 6.03 -27.99
CA SER A 24 19.32 6.60 -26.66
C SER A 24 18.88 5.66 -25.56
N LEU A 25 19.63 5.64 -24.48
CA LEU A 25 19.29 4.93 -23.25
C LEU A 25 19.01 5.97 -22.17
N THR A 26 17.79 5.97 -21.66
CA THR A 26 17.42 6.77 -20.50
C THR A 26 17.32 5.87 -19.29
N LEU A 27 18.06 6.21 -18.24
CA LEU A 27 18.04 5.54 -16.95
C LEU A 27 17.48 6.51 -15.91
N GLN A 28 16.68 6.01 -15.02
CA GLN A 28 16.12 6.76 -13.90
C GLN A 28 16.20 5.88 -12.67
N ALA A 29 16.83 6.38 -11.63
CA ALA A 29 16.94 5.71 -10.34
C ALA A 29 16.50 6.66 -9.25
N GLY A 30 15.73 6.16 -8.32
CA GLY A 30 15.25 6.96 -7.19
C GLY A 30 14.94 6.11 -5.99
N GLY A 31 14.70 6.78 -4.89
CA GLY A 31 14.28 6.16 -3.65
C GLY A 31 13.50 7.12 -2.78
N ARG A 32 12.58 6.58 -2.02
CA ARG A 32 11.84 7.29 -1.00
C ARG A 32 12.11 6.63 0.34
N PHE A 33 12.53 7.41 1.30
CA PHE A 33 12.59 7.03 2.70
C PHE A 33 11.38 7.61 3.42
N THR A 34 10.66 6.78 4.17
CA THR A 34 9.50 7.20 4.95
C THR A 34 9.70 6.78 6.40
N TYR A 35 9.51 7.71 7.31
CA TYR A 35 9.45 7.45 8.75
C TYR A 35 8.07 7.74 9.28
N MET A 36 7.55 6.84 10.12
CA MET A 36 6.24 6.96 10.74
C MET A 36 6.39 6.96 12.26
N ALA A 37 6.01 8.06 12.89
CA ALA A 37 5.97 8.17 14.35
C ALA A 37 4.58 7.74 14.83
N THR A 38 4.53 6.58 15.47
CA THR A 38 3.35 6.02 16.13
C THR A 38 3.83 5.04 17.18
N ASP A 39 3.07 4.85 18.25
CA ASP A 39 3.40 3.92 19.32
C ASP A 39 2.96 2.48 19.01
N GLN A 40 2.11 2.31 18.00
CA GLN A 40 1.46 1.05 17.68
C GLN A 40 2.18 0.22 16.61
N LEU A 41 3.32 0.70 16.07
CA LEU A 41 4.04 0.01 15.02
C LEU A 41 5.49 -0.21 15.41
N ASN A 42 5.97 -1.47 15.28
CA ASN A 42 7.36 -1.80 15.56
C ASN A 42 8.30 -1.31 14.44
N ASP A 43 7.91 -1.55 13.18
CA ASP A 43 8.65 -1.08 12.00
C ASP A 43 8.19 0.33 11.65
N LYS A 44 8.98 1.33 12.03
CA LYS A 44 8.62 2.75 11.86
C LYS A 44 9.17 3.38 10.59
N TRP A 45 9.88 2.64 9.76
CA TRP A 45 10.52 3.17 8.56
C TRP A 45 10.35 2.25 7.36
N ALA A 46 10.34 2.85 6.19
CA ALA A 46 10.29 2.15 4.92
C ALA A 46 11.22 2.80 3.89
N VAL A 47 11.75 1.97 2.99
CA VAL A 47 12.56 2.41 1.85
C VAL A 47 11.95 1.85 0.59
N ASP A 48 11.60 2.74 -0.32
CA ASP A 48 10.95 2.43 -1.59
C ASP A 48 11.87 2.78 -2.76
N PRO A 49 12.79 1.87 -3.16
CA PRO A 49 13.64 2.08 -4.33
C PRO A 49 12.82 1.93 -5.62
N ARG A 50 13.23 2.70 -6.65
CA ARG A 50 12.64 2.66 -7.98
C ARG A 50 13.73 2.79 -9.03
N PHE A 51 13.66 1.92 -10.05
CA PHE A 51 14.55 1.93 -11.21
C PHE A 51 13.72 1.82 -12.48
N ASN A 52 14.00 2.71 -13.43
CA ASN A 52 13.38 2.68 -14.75
C ASN A 52 14.46 2.81 -15.81
N ALA A 53 14.27 2.10 -16.91
CA ALA A 53 15.10 2.18 -18.09
C ALA A 53 14.22 2.29 -19.33
N LYS A 54 14.58 3.19 -20.26
CA LYS A 54 13.96 3.30 -21.57
C LYS A 54 15.04 3.30 -22.63
N TYR A 55 15.01 2.32 -23.53
CA TYR A 55 15.89 2.25 -24.67
C TYR A 55 15.13 2.62 -25.93
N THR A 56 15.44 3.79 -26.50
CA THR A 56 14.82 4.30 -27.71
C THR A 56 15.64 3.83 -28.91
N ILE A 57 15.08 2.88 -29.68
CA ILE A 57 15.71 2.26 -30.86
C ILE A 57 15.60 3.18 -32.07
N ILE A 58 14.41 3.75 -32.27
CA ILE A 58 14.11 4.64 -33.38
C ILE A 58 13.46 5.89 -32.82
N SER A 59 13.99 7.06 -33.22
CA SER A 59 13.37 8.36 -32.92
C SER A 59 13.53 9.25 -34.16
N ASN A 60 12.48 9.35 -34.95
CA ASN A 60 12.46 10.15 -36.17
C ASN A 60 11.56 11.38 -36.00
N ARG A 61 12.12 12.58 -36.12
CA ARG A 61 11.36 13.85 -36.10
C ARG A 61 10.61 14.11 -37.42
N ALA A 62 11.08 13.54 -38.54
CA ALA A 62 10.44 13.69 -39.84
C ALA A 62 9.25 12.72 -39.99
N PRO A 63 8.25 13.01 -40.84
CA PRO A 63 7.12 12.14 -41.11
C PRO A 63 7.58 10.89 -41.87
N LYS A 64 8.02 9.89 -41.16
CA LYS A 64 8.40 8.56 -41.66
C LYS A 64 7.34 7.54 -41.26
N LYS A 65 7.34 6.38 -41.94
CA LYS A 65 6.47 5.25 -41.60
C LYS A 65 6.67 4.75 -40.18
N VAL A 66 7.90 4.82 -39.64
CA VAL A 66 8.24 4.51 -38.25
C VAL A 66 8.80 5.77 -37.60
N ARG A 67 8.12 6.28 -36.58
CA ARG A 67 8.48 7.50 -35.86
C ARG A 67 9.18 7.21 -34.55
N GLU A 68 8.66 6.25 -33.79
CA GLU A 68 9.23 5.85 -32.51
C GLU A 68 9.11 4.35 -32.30
N LEU A 69 10.16 3.76 -31.80
CA LEU A 69 10.19 2.42 -31.27
C LEU A 69 11.08 2.43 -30.01
N SER A 70 10.52 2.05 -28.88
CA SER A 70 11.27 2.03 -27.64
C SER A 70 10.87 0.84 -26.75
N LEU A 71 11.87 0.31 -26.04
CA LEU A 71 11.70 -0.68 -24.98
C LEU A 71 11.80 0.03 -23.63
N ARG A 72 10.96 -0.36 -22.69
CA ARG A 72 11.03 0.14 -21.30
C ARG A 72 11.00 -1.00 -20.33
N ALA A 73 11.69 -0.82 -19.23
CA ALA A 73 11.66 -1.71 -18.10
C ALA A 73 11.61 -0.90 -16.81
N GLY A 74 10.86 -1.37 -15.84
CA GLY A 74 10.73 -0.73 -14.53
C GLY A 74 10.71 -1.77 -13.42
N TRP A 75 11.32 -1.40 -12.32
CA TRP A 75 11.26 -2.17 -11.09
C TRP A 75 11.21 -1.21 -9.89
N GLY A 76 10.39 -1.56 -8.91
CA GLY A 76 10.32 -0.78 -7.69
C GLY A 76 9.62 -1.49 -6.57
N ILE A 77 9.80 -0.93 -5.37
CA ILE A 77 9.07 -1.30 -4.17
C ILE A 77 8.19 -0.13 -3.79
N GLN A 78 6.97 -0.42 -3.40
CA GLN A 78 6.03 0.56 -2.87
C GLN A 78 5.50 0.07 -1.53
N THR A 79 5.76 0.84 -0.49
CA THR A 79 5.25 0.56 0.85
C THR A 79 3.96 1.33 1.08
N THR A 80 2.95 0.61 1.56
CA THR A 80 1.67 1.17 1.99
C THR A 80 1.60 1.15 3.50
N LEU A 81 1.41 2.33 4.07
CA LEU A 81 1.31 2.50 5.50
C LEU A 81 -0.06 2.02 5.99
N PRO A 82 -0.14 1.42 7.19
CA PRO A 82 -1.40 1.03 7.77
C PRO A 82 -2.28 2.25 8.03
N ALA A 83 -3.57 2.11 7.74
CA ALA A 83 -4.53 3.16 8.06
C ALA A 83 -4.66 3.35 9.57
N LEU A 84 -4.99 4.57 10.00
CA LEU A 84 -5.13 4.92 11.42
C LEU A 84 -6.07 3.96 12.17
N ARG A 85 -7.16 3.53 11.55
CA ARG A 85 -8.13 2.57 12.12
C ARG A 85 -7.56 1.17 12.38
N LEU A 86 -6.45 0.80 11.70
CA LEU A 86 -5.76 -0.48 11.93
C LEU A 86 -4.76 -0.37 13.07
N LEU A 87 -4.18 0.82 13.25
CA LEU A 87 -3.29 1.14 14.37
C LEU A 87 -4.06 1.37 15.66
N TYR A 88 -5.21 2.05 15.56
CA TYR A 88 -6.07 2.41 16.67
C TYR A 88 -7.51 1.95 16.37
N PRO A 89 -7.79 0.65 16.48
CA PRO A 89 -9.13 0.14 16.26
C PRO A 89 -10.08 0.68 17.33
N PHE A 90 -11.33 0.92 16.94
CA PHE A 90 -12.36 1.31 17.90
C PHE A 90 -12.61 0.15 18.88
N PRO A 91 -12.77 0.45 20.16
CA PRO A 91 -13.15 -0.57 21.13
C PRO A 91 -14.52 -1.16 20.77
N VAL A 92 -14.62 -2.46 20.82
CA VAL A 92 -15.89 -3.18 20.63
C VAL A 92 -16.39 -3.58 22.00
N TYR A 93 -17.60 -3.12 22.34
CA TYR A 93 -18.29 -3.45 23.55
C TYR A 93 -19.36 -4.50 23.23
N ILE A 94 -19.30 -5.64 23.88
CA ILE A 94 -20.29 -6.72 23.73
C ILE A 94 -20.88 -6.96 25.09
N ASP A 95 -22.14 -6.55 25.27
CA ASP A 95 -22.85 -6.80 26.51
C ASP A 95 -23.20 -8.30 26.61
N ARG A 96 -22.67 -8.95 27.61
CA ARG A 96 -22.95 -10.34 27.92
C ARG A 96 -23.77 -10.40 29.20
N VAL A 97 -24.90 -11.09 29.16
CA VAL A 97 -25.66 -11.40 30.37
C VAL A 97 -24.80 -12.28 31.26
N SER A 98 -24.41 -11.76 32.41
CA SER A 98 -23.65 -12.51 33.44
C SER A 98 -24.57 -13.20 34.42
N PHE A 99 -25.71 -12.58 34.72
CA PHE A 99 -26.75 -13.12 35.61
C PHE A 99 -28.11 -12.59 35.18
N SER A 100 -29.10 -13.47 35.17
CA SER A 100 -30.50 -13.09 34.96
C SER A 100 -31.37 -13.84 35.96
N TRP A 101 -32.17 -13.10 36.69
CA TRP A 101 -33.14 -13.68 37.60
C TRP A 101 -34.54 -13.16 37.28
N GLY A 102 -35.43 -14.09 37.08
CA GLY A 102 -36.86 -13.82 36.93
C GLY A 102 -37.57 -14.54 38.07
N GLY A 103 -38.30 -13.80 38.89
CA GLY A 103 -39.00 -14.42 40.00
C GLY A 103 -40.14 -15.36 39.56
N THR A 104 -40.63 -16.12 40.49
CA THR A 104 -41.75 -17.04 40.27
C THR A 104 -43.06 -16.39 40.71
N ALA A 105 -44.19 -16.88 40.17
CA ALA A 105 -45.53 -16.41 40.49
C ALA A 105 -45.87 -16.50 41.99
N GLU A 106 -45.14 -17.33 42.73
CA GLU A 106 -45.35 -17.55 44.18
C GLU A 106 -44.73 -16.42 45.03
N THR A 107 -43.82 -15.63 44.50
CA THR A 107 -43.08 -14.58 45.22
C THR A 107 -43.68 -13.17 45.07
N GLY A 108 -44.84 -13.03 44.43
CA GLY A 108 -45.52 -11.74 44.20
C GLY A 108 -45.00 -10.99 42.99
N PRO A 109 -45.33 -9.69 42.79
CA PRO A 109 -44.84 -8.92 41.65
C PRO A 109 -43.33 -8.85 41.69
N VAL A 110 -42.74 -9.58 40.81
CA VAL A 110 -41.34 -9.96 40.87
C VAL A 110 -40.51 -8.93 40.18
N ALA A 111 -39.57 -8.35 40.88
CA ALA A 111 -38.47 -7.60 40.24
C ALA A 111 -37.56 -8.61 39.53
N ALA A 112 -37.70 -8.74 38.21
CA ALA A 112 -36.70 -9.38 37.38
C ALA A 112 -35.50 -8.43 37.22
N TRP A 113 -34.31 -8.93 37.38
CA TRP A 113 -33.10 -8.13 37.11
C TRP A 113 -32.11 -8.95 36.29
N THR A 114 -31.38 -8.23 35.44
CA THR A 114 -30.36 -8.80 34.58
C THR A 114 -29.10 -7.95 34.72
N THR A 115 -28.00 -8.60 35.03
CA THR A 115 -26.68 -7.97 35.10
C THR A 115 -25.93 -8.27 33.82
N PHE A 116 -25.37 -7.21 33.23
CA PHE A 116 -24.53 -7.33 32.06
C PHE A 116 -23.07 -7.12 32.45
N VAL A 117 -22.20 -7.84 31.78
CA VAL A 117 -20.75 -7.61 31.80
C VAL A 117 -20.36 -7.19 30.39
N THR A 118 -19.71 -6.04 30.28
CA THR A 118 -19.24 -5.49 29.01
C THR A 118 -17.70 -5.58 28.97
N PRO A 119 -17.13 -6.73 28.60
CA PRO A 119 -15.67 -6.84 28.50
C PRO A 119 -15.17 -5.94 27.36
N GLN A 120 -14.16 -5.15 27.64
CA GLN A 120 -13.42 -4.42 26.64
C GLN A 120 -12.33 -5.33 26.09
N SER A 121 -12.41 -5.68 24.81
CA SER A 121 -11.36 -6.43 24.14
C SER A 121 -10.27 -5.48 23.64
N ASP A 122 -9.00 -5.80 23.93
CA ASP A 122 -7.87 -5.15 23.30
C ASP A 122 -7.81 -5.63 21.83
N MET A 123 -8.17 -4.74 20.90
CA MET A 123 -8.19 -5.01 19.46
C MET A 123 -6.90 -4.57 18.78
N ILE A 124 -5.92 -4.08 19.55
CA ILE A 124 -4.68 -3.57 19.01
C ILE A 124 -3.80 -4.74 18.55
N ASN A 125 -3.45 -4.74 17.29
CA ASN A 125 -2.48 -5.69 16.76
C ASN A 125 -1.07 -5.09 16.82
N ARG A 126 -0.30 -5.48 17.82
CA ARG A 126 1.08 -5.00 18.03
C ARG A 126 2.10 -5.61 17.07
N ASP A 127 1.72 -6.68 16.36
CA ASP A 127 2.56 -7.33 15.33
C ASP A 127 2.23 -6.83 13.92
N LEU A 128 1.51 -5.72 13.81
CA LEU A 128 1.18 -5.11 12.53
C LEU A 128 2.45 -4.68 11.81
N LYS A 129 2.59 -5.09 10.55
CA LYS A 129 3.71 -4.75 9.67
C LYS A 129 3.24 -3.90 8.51
N MET A 130 4.11 -3.05 8.00
CA MET A 130 3.82 -2.32 6.77
C MET A 130 3.62 -3.28 5.61
N GLN A 131 2.59 -3.03 4.82
CA GLN A 131 2.36 -3.72 3.56
C GLN A 131 3.30 -3.17 2.51
N TYR A 132 3.88 -4.04 1.67
CA TYR A 132 4.65 -3.59 0.53
C TYR A 132 4.35 -4.42 -0.72
N SER A 133 4.40 -3.78 -1.86
CA SER A 133 4.34 -4.43 -3.17
C SER A 133 5.65 -4.26 -3.91
N LYS A 134 6.07 -5.33 -4.59
CA LYS A 134 7.18 -5.34 -5.53
C LYS A 134 6.61 -5.36 -6.93
N ASN A 135 6.94 -4.34 -7.70
CA ASN A 135 6.45 -4.14 -9.04
C ASN A 135 7.58 -4.34 -10.04
N PHE A 136 7.30 -5.08 -11.09
CA PHE A 136 8.18 -5.24 -12.24
C PHE A 136 7.37 -5.08 -13.51
N GLU A 137 7.87 -4.25 -14.43
CA GLU A 137 7.25 -4.05 -15.72
C GLU A 137 8.26 -4.08 -16.85
N VAL A 138 7.82 -4.58 -18.01
CA VAL A 138 8.53 -4.48 -19.29
C VAL A 138 7.53 -4.10 -20.36
N GLY A 139 7.87 -3.14 -21.19
CA GLY A 139 6.99 -2.63 -22.23
C GLY A 139 7.70 -2.31 -23.52
N LEU A 140 6.94 -2.35 -24.60
CA LEU A 140 7.30 -1.91 -25.92
C LEU A 140 6.35 -0.79 -26.32
N ASP A 141 6.90 0.39 -26.64
CA ASP A 141 6.13 1.51 -27.15
C ASP A 141 6.49 1.75 -28.61
N PHE A 142 5.49 2.04 -29.44
CA PHE A 142 5.66 2.27 -30.87
C PHE A 142 4.78 3.38 -31.41
N ASP A 143 5.29 4.10 -32.41
CA ASP A 143 4.55 5.03 -33.27
C ASP A 143 4.91 4.67 -34.70
N MET A 144 4.06 3.90 -35.36
CA MET A 144 4.28 3.38 -36.71
C MET A 144 3.03 3.47 -37.54
N PHE A 145 3.18 3.87 -38.82
CA PHE A 145 2.08 3.92 -39.82
C PHE A 145 0.88 4.76 -39.36
N GLY A 146 1.10 5.79 -38.53
CA GLY A 146 0.02 6.64 -37.99
C GLY A 146 -0.68 6.05 -36.76
N VAL A 147 -0.27 4.88 -36.29
CA VAL A 147 -0.80 4.23 -35.11
C VAL A 147 0.22 4.33 -33.98
N LYS A 148 -0.24 4.82 -32.82
CA LYS A 148 0.53 4.82 -31.57
C LYS A 148 -0.02 3.77 -30.63
N GLY A 149 0.86 3.01 -30.03
CA GLY A 149 0.47 1.99 -29.07
C GLY A 149 1.62 1.53 -28.20
N GLY A 150 1.30 0.70 -27.23
CA GLY A 150 2.26 0.06 -26.35
C GLY A 150 1.72 -1.27 -25.83
N ILE A 151 2.63 -2.20 -25.60
CA ILE A 151 2.36 -3.48 -24.97
C ILE A 151 3.19 -3.52 -23.72
N THR A 152 2.57 -3.86 -22.58
CA THR A 152 3.24 -3.93 -21.30
C THR A 152 2.94 -5.25 -20.61
N TYR A 153 3.99 -5.93 -20.19
CA TYR A 153 3.90 -7.00 -19.20
C TYR A 153 4.13 -6.41 -17.82
N TYR A 154 3.27 -6.74 -16.89
CA TYR A 154 3.29 -6.26 -15.53
C TYR A 154 3.20 -7.42 -14.54
N ASN A 155 4.01 -7.40 -13.50
CA ASN A 155 3.97 -8.35 -12.41
C ASN A 155 4.07 -7.61 -11.07
N GLU A 156 3.09 -7.84 -10.21
CA GLU A 156 3.06 -7.30 -8.86
C GLU A 156 2.99 -8.42 -7.83
N LYS A 157 3.80 -8.29 -6.80
CA LYS A 157 3.79 -9.19 -5.64
C LYS A 157 3.60 -8.39 -4.36
N MET A 158 2.44 -8.54 -3.76
CA MET A 158 2.10 -7.93 -2.48
C MET A 158 2.46 -8.85 -1.32
N ARG A 159 2.98 -8.27 -0.24
CA ARG A 159 3.23 -8.95 1.03
C ARG A 159 2.70 -8.14 2.19
N ASN A 160 2.42 -8.84 3.31
CA ASN A 160 1.86 -8.26 4.53
C ASN A 160 0.53 -7.52 4.27
N GLY A 161 -0.30 -8.04 3.36
CA GLY A 161 -1.64 -7.50 3.11
C GLY A 161 -2.51 -7.55 4.36
N TYR A 162 -3.26 -6.49 4.61
CA TYR A 162 -4.15 -6.42 5.77
C TYR A 162 -5.43 -7.21 5.52
N THR A 163 -5.74 -8.14 6.41
CA THR A 163 -6.98 -8.91 6.40
C THR A 163 -7.63 -8.81 7.77
N LEU A 164 -8.90 -8.44 7.81
CA LEU A 164 -9.72 -8.53 9.01
C LEU A 164 -10.22 -9.98 9.12
N ARG A 165 -9.88 -10.66 10.20
CA ARG A 165 -10.53 -11.91 10.57
C ARG A 165 -11.66 -11.55 11.54
N MET A 166 -12.88 -11.84 11.13
CA MET A 166 -14.07 -11.78 11.99
C MET A 166 -14.22 -13.10 12.74
#